data_abc5cb8dae66d3d52b86a22eddc0fb1c
#
_entry.id   abc5cb8dae66d3d52b86a22eddc0fb1c
#
_cell.length_a   1.000
_cell.length_b   1.000
_cell.length_c   1.000
_cell.angle_alpha   90.00
_cell.angle_beta   90.00
_cell.angle_gamma   90.00
#
_symmetry.space_group_name_H-M   'P 1'
#
loop_
_entity.id
_entity.type
_entity.pdbx_description
1 polymer ?
#
loop_
_entity_poly.entity_id
_entity_poly.type
_entity_poly.pdbx_seq_one_letter_code
_entity_poly.pdbx_strand_id
1 'polypeptide(L)'
;TRLSDGDVDRLDYFADLQTVDAAGCPDLDQLLELQRRHPKCKVSYDVTIAGEAWRNDADYLILSGADTAIIQENLTYLPQVERILLTEPLPPMQDIEALRKAFPHITVTYLVEILGFSATPESMELDLSDIPMTDVSAVERALTYLPDTDKIVMCNCGISNEEMDALSKAHPDIRFIWTVDVGPFRLRTD
;
A
#
# COMPACT_ATOMS: atom_id res chain seq x y z
N THR A 1 2.07 29.19 -7.20
CA THR A 1 1.20 30.36 -6.98
C THR A 1 0.19 29.98 -5.91
N ARG A 2 -0.11 30.88 -4.97
CA ARG A 2 -1.15 30.67 -3.95
C ARG A 2 -2.45 31.30 -4.39
N LEU A 3 -3.56 30.69 -4.01
CA LEU A 3 -4.90 31.23 -4.16
C LEU A 3 -5.38 31.82 -2.83
N SER A 4 -6.11 32.91 -2.90
CA SER A 4 -6.82 33.51 -1.77
C SER A 4 -8.32 33.47 -2.03
N ASP A 5 -9.12 33.68 -0.97
CA ASP A 5 -10.59 33.81 -1.10
C ASP A 5 -10.96 34.82 -2.16
N GLY A 6 -10.26 35.98 -2.19
CA GLY A 6 -10.49 37.03 -3.16
C GLY A 6 -10.16 36.64 -4.62
N ASP A 7 -9.30 35.64 -4.84
CA ASP A 7 -9.02 35.13 -6.20
C ASP A 7 -10.12 34.19 -6.66
N VAL A 8 -10.68 33.36 -5.77
CA VAL A 8 -11.85 32.52 -6.07
C VAL A 8 -13.06 33.43 -6.38
N ASP A 9 -13.31 34.51 -5.61
CA ASP A 9 -14.39 35.47 -5.85
C ASP A 9 -14.27 36.16 -7.22
N ARG A 10 -13.04 36.36 -7.70
CA ARG A 10 -12.85 36.96 -9.05
C ARG A 10 -13.23 36.00 -10.17
N LEU A 11 -13.12 34.68 -9.93
CA LEU A 11 -13.52 33.67 -10.91
C LEU A 11 -15.03 33.62 -11.10
N ASP A 12 -15.83 34.06 -10.12
CA ASP A 12 -17.29 34.18 -10.25
C ASP A 12 -17.74 35.17 -11.33
N TYR A 13 -16.87 36.10 -11.75
CA TYR A 13 -17.15 36.97 -12.90
C TYR A 13 -17.16 36.25 -14.25
N PHE A 14 -16.64 35.00 -14.32
CA PHE A 14 -16.62 34.23 -15.55
C PHE A 14 -17.80 33.26 -15.59
N ALA A 15 -18.91 33.68 -16.14
CA ALA A 15 -20.16 32.90 -16.19
C ALA A 15 -20.03 31.55 -16.90
N ASP A 16 -19.09 31.44 -17.86
CA ASP A 16 -18.88 30.25 -18.70
C ASP A 16 -17.50 29.58 -18.43
N LEU A 17 -17.04 29.60 -17.17
CA LEU A 17 -15.80 28.97 -16.77
C LEU A 17 -15.91 27.45 -16.97
N GLN A 18 -15.13 26.90 -17.91
CA GLN A 18 -15.21 25.47 -18.27
C GLN A 18 -14.08 24.66 -17.68
N THR A 19 -12.85 25.21 -17.64
CA THR A 19 -11.69 24.53 -17.12
C THR A 19 -10.78 25.45 -16.34
N VAL A 20 -10.24 24.95 -15.24
CA VAL A 20 -9.17 25.59 -14.46
C VAL A 20 -8.08 24.55 -14.25
N ASP A 21 -6.87 24.85 -14.71
CA ASP A 21 -5.68 24.06 -14.40
C ASP A 21 -4.89 24.77 -13.29
N ALA A 22 -4.85 24.13 -12.12
CA ALA A 22 -4.21 24.61 -10.92
C ALA A 22 -3.11 23.65 -10.44
N ALA A 23 -2.42 22.97 -11.39
CA ALA A 23 -1.31 22.09 -11.06
C ALA A 23 -0.26 22.81 -10.21
N GLY A 24 0.16 22.16 -9.11
CA GLY A 24 1.12 22.72 -8.15
C GLY A 24 0.57 23.85 -7.26
N CYS A 25 -0.74 24.09 -7.23
CA CYS A 25 -1.34 25.00 -6.26
C CYS A 25 -1.45 24.31 -4.90
N PRO A 26 -0.91 24.90 -3.81
CA PRO A 26 -0.94 24.29 -2.48
C PRO A 26 -2.27 24.54 -1.73
N ASP A 27 -3.11 25.43 -2.21
CA ASP A 27 -4.32 25.89 -1.50
C ASP A 27 -5.52 25.04 -1.91
N LEU A 28 -5.48 23.72 -1.55
CA LEU A 28 -6.46 22.71 -1.98
C LEU A 28 -7.88 23.04 -1.54
N ASP A 29 -8.08 23.59 -0.35
CA ASP A 29 -9.41 23.99 0.14
C ASP A 29 -10.06 25.05 -0.77
N GLN A 30 -9.26 25.99 -1.28
CA GLN A 30 -9.75 27.00 -2.22
C GLN A 30 -10.15 26.38 -3.57
N LEU A 31 -9.46 25.32 -3.98
CA LEU A 31 -9.79 24.58 -5.20
C LEU A 31 -11.07 23.76 -5.05
N LEU A 32 -11.29 23.18 -3.88
CA LEU A 32 -12.58 22.53 -3.56
C LEU A 32 -13.73 23.53 -3.53
N GLU A 33 -13.52 24.70 -2.91
CA GLU A 33 -14.53 25.76 -2.90
C GLU A 33 -14.83 26.25 -4.32
N LEU A 34 -13.82 26.43 -5.16
CA LEU A 34 -13.99 26.75 -6.56
C LEU A 34 -14.82 25.68 -7.29
N GLN A 35 -14.50 24.41 -7.10
CA GLN A 35 -15.25 23.31 -7.70
C GLN A 35 -16.71 23.29 -7.25
N ARG A 36 -16.96 23.59 -5.96
CA ARG A 36 -18.30 23.65 -5.39
C ARG A 36 -19.12 24.80 -5.98
N ARG A 37 -18.51 25.98 -6.17
CA ARG A 37 -19.17 27.17 -6.75
C ARG A 37 -19.44 27.00 -8.25
N HIS A 38 -18.52 26.32 -8.95
CA HIS A 38 -18.58 26.11 -10.40
C HIS A 38 -18.66 24.60 -10.74
N PRO A 39 -19.80 23.94 -10.48
CA PRO A 39 -19.90 22.47 -10.62
C PRO A 39 -19.78 21.97 -12.08
N LYS A 40 -19.90 22.87 -13.05
CA LYS A 40 -19.70 22.56 -14.48
C LYS A 40 -18.26 22.80 -14.93
N CYS A 41 -17.45 23.47 -14.12
CA CYS A 41 -16.05 23.73 -14.41
C CYS A 41 -15.22 22.50 -14.04
N LYS A 42 -14.38 22.03 -14.94
CA LYS A 42 -13.38 21.01 -14.61
C LYS A 42 -12.18 21.70 -13.93
N VAL A 43 -12.04 21.54 -12.61
CA VAL A 43 -10.88 22.02 -11.86
C VAL A 43 -9.89 20.86 -11.74
N SER A 44 -8.69 21.06 -12.24
CA SER A 44 -7.61 20.07 -12.21
C SER A 44 -6.46 20.56 -11.33
N TYR A 45 -6.06 19.77 -10.36
CA TYR A 45 -4.97 20.08 -9.42
C TYR A 45 -4.23 18.81 -8.98
N ASP A 46 -3.11 18.99 -8.32
CA ASP A 46 -2.31 17.90 -7.79
C ASP A 46 -2.39 17.88 -6.27
N VAL A 47 -2.46 16.67 -5.70
CA VAL A 47 -2.41 16.40 -4.26
C VAL A 47 -1.11 15.63 -4.00
N THR A 48 -0.29 16.08 -3.04
CA THR A 48 0.96 15.41 -2.71
C THR A 48 0.78 14.49 -1.51
N ILE A 49 1.05 13.19 -1.71
CA ILE A 49 1.04 12.18 -0.65
C ILE A 49 2.39 11.48 -0.67
N ALA A 50 3.08 11.40 0.46
CA ALA A 50 4.39 10.75 0.61
C ALA A 50 5.45 11.24 -0.40
N GLY A 51 5.37 12.52 -0.81
CA GLY A 51 6.30 13.13 -1.77
C GLY A 51 5.96 12.91 -3.23
N GLU A 52 4.92 12.17 -3.55
CA GLU A 52 4.41 11.95 -4.91
C GLU A 52 3.18 12.82 -5.17
N ALA A 53 3.10 13.38 -6.39
CA ALA A 53 1.98 14.22 -6.81
C ALA A 53 0.94 13.42 -7.58
N TRP A 54 -0.29 13.48 -7.15
CA TRP A 54 -1.43 12.77 -7.73
C TRP A 54 -2.46 13.76 -8.24
N ARG A 55 -2.95 13.54 -9.47
CA ARG A 55 -4.03 14.36 -10.02
C ARG A 55 -5.34 14.08 -9.27
N ASN A 56 -6.14 15.11 -9.06
CA ASN A 56 -7.43 14.99 -8.37
C ASN A 56 -8.48 14.12 -9.10
N ASP A 57 -8.23 13.74 -10.34
CA ASP A 57 -9.02 12.79 -11.14
C ASP A 57 -8.40 11.38 -11.18
N ALA A 58 -7.39 11.10 -10.36
CA ALA A 58 -6.83 9.74 -10.22
C ALA A 58 -7.85 8.80 -9.57
N ASP A 59 -8.00 7.61 -10.13
CA ASP A 59 -8.85 6.51 -9.63
C ASP A 59 -8.05 5.45 -8.86
N TYR A 60 -6.72 5.47 -8.99
CA TYR A 60 -5.80 4.52 -8.41
C TYR A 60 -4.54 5.20 -7.87
N LEU A 61 -4.15 4.85 -6.64
CA LEU A 61 -2.91 5.33 -6.02
C LEU A 61 -1.97 4.15 -5.70
N ILE A 62 -0.67 4.36 -5.93
CA ILE A 62 0.39 3.47 -5.43
C ILE A 62 1.21 4.29 -4.44
N LEU A 63 1.20 3.91 -3.17
CA LEU A 63 1.80 4.70 -2.10
C LEU A 63 2.87 3.88 -1.37
N SER A 64 4.11 4.37 -1.44
CA SER A 64 5.25 3.76 -0.75
C SER A 64 5.57 4.51 0.53
N GLY A 65 5.61 3.80 1.67
CA GLY A 65 5.98 4.38 2.96
C GLY A 65 5.06 5.52 3.43
N ALA A 66 3.84 5.57 2.95
CA ALA A 66 2.90 6.63 3.29
C ALA A 66 2.27 6.39 4.67
N ASP A 67 2.25 7.44 5.50
CA ASP A 67 1.50 7.44 6.75
C ASP A 67 -0.01 7.44 6.45
N THR A 68 -0.75 6.52 7.07
CA THR A 68 -2.20 6.38 6.87
C THR A 68 -2.97 7.61 7.30
N ALA A 69 -2.50 8.38 8.29
CA ALA A 69 -3.11 9.65 8.68
C ALA A 69 -3.00 10.68 7.56
N ILE A 70 -1.84 10.77 6.91
CA ILE A 70 -1.62 11.66 5.75
C ILE A 70 -2.50 11.22 4.58
N ILE A 71 -2.64 9.92 4.34
CA ILE A 71 -3.54 9.39 3.30
C ILE A 71 -4.97 9.84 3.59
N GLN A 72 -5.47 9.61 4.82
CA GLN A 72 -6.83 9.96 5.22
C GLN A 72 -7.14 11.46 5.04
N GLU A 73 -6.21 12.33 5.46
CA GLU A 73 -6.35 13.78 5.33
C GLU A 73 -6.47 14.21 3.85
N ASN A 74 -5.67 13.61 2.98
CA ASN A 74 -5.59 14.01 1.58
C ASN A 74 -6.64 13.36 0.66
N LEU A 75 -7.26 12.24 1.05
CA LEU A 75 -8.31 11.59 0.26
C LEU A 75 -9.54 12.50 0.03
N THR A 76 -9.78 13.50 0.88
CA THR A 76 -10.83 14.50 0.66
C THR A 76 -10.62 15.27 -0.65
N TYR A 77 -9.36 15.44 -1.07
CA TYR A 77 -9.00 16.16 -2.30
C TYR A 77 -8.88 15.23 -3.52
N LEU A 78 -9.10 13.93 -3.35
CA LEU A 78 -9.01 12.89 -4.40
C LEU A 78 -10.33 12.12 -4.51
N PRO A 79 -11.42 12.78 -4.93
CA PRO A 79 -12.77 12.22 -4.83
C PRO A 79 -13.05 11.04 -5.77
N GLN A 80 -12.14 10.76 -6.72
CA GLN A 80 -12.31 9.69 -7.70
C GLN A 80 -11.51 8.43 -7.37
N VAL A 81 -10.77 8.42 -6.25
CA VAL A 81 -9.97 7.27 -5.84
C VAL A 81 -10.86 6.10 -5.46
N GLU A 82 -10.71 4.99 -6.16
CA GLU A 82 -11.40 3.72 -5.91
C GLU A 82 -10.45 2.66 -5.33
N ARG A 83 -9.14 2.78 -5.60
CA ARG A 83 -8.15 1.77 -5.22
C ARG A 83 -6.86 2.41 -4.71
N ILE A 84 -6.32 1.82 -3.66
CA ILE A 84 -5.00 2.17 -3.10
C ILE A 84 -4.19 0.89 -2.96
N LEU A 85 -2.98 0.90 -3.53
CA LEU A 85 -1.95 -0.11 -3.28
C LEU A 85 -0.87 0.50 -2.38
N LEU A 86 -0.70 -0.07 -1.19
CA LEU A 86 0.40 0.26 -0.30
C LEU A 86 1.59 -0.64 -0.60
N THR A 87 2.78 -0.05 -0.68
CA THR A 87 4.03 -0.78 -0.87
C THR A 87 5.03 -0.45 0.25
N GLU A 88 6.05 -1.27 0.38
CA GLU A 88 7.05 -1.13 1.44
C GLU A 88 7.72 0.28 1.51
N PRO A 89 8.00 0.77 2.72
CA PRO A 89 7.67 0.19 4.01
C PRO A 89 6.17 0.30 4.33
N LEU A 90 5.55 -0.81 4.75
CA LEU A 90 4.12 -0.87 5.05
C LEU A 90 3.82 -0.22 6.41
N PRO A 91 2.70 0.51 6.54
CA PRO A 91 2.20 0.95 7.84
C PRO A 91 1.73 -0.25 8.68
N PRO A 92 1.62 -0.11 10.01
CA PRO A 92 1.08 -1.16 10.88
C PRO A 92 -0.29 -1.65 10.40
N MET A 93 -0.56 -2.98 10.54
CA MET A 93 -1.83 -3.58 10.11
C MET A 93 -3.05 -2.88 10.71
N GLN A 94 -2.99 -2.48 11.98
CA GLN A 94 -4.07 -1.75 12.65
C GLN A 94 -4.42 -0.42 11.93
N ASP A 95 -3.43 0.24 11.35
CA ASP A 95 -3.62 1.53 10.66
C ASP A 95 -4.18 1.29 9.25
N ILE A 96 -3.78 0.20 8.58
CA ILE A 96 -4.39 -0.25 7.31
C ILE A 96 -5.87 -0.58 7.51
N GLU A 97 -6.20 -1.32 8.57
CA GLU A 97 -7.57 -1.66 8.92
C GLU A 97 -8.41 -0.42 9.30
N ALA A 98 -7.81 0.55 10.00
CA ALA A 98 -8.46 1.81 10.29
C ALA A 98 -8.76 2.61 9.01
N LEU A 99 -7.83 2.62 8.05
CA LEU A 99 -8.02 3.25 6.74
C LEU A 99 -9.16 2.58 5.95
N ARG A 100 -9.18 1.26 5.88
CA ARG A 100 -10.26 0.47 5.24
C ARG A 100 -11.63 0.78 5.85
N LYS A 101 -11.68 0.88 7.17
CA LYS A 101 -12.92 1.19 7.91
C LYS A 101 -13.38 2.63 7.69
N ALA A 102 -12.45 3.59 7.58
CA ALA A 102 -12.78 4.99 7.36
C ALA A 102 -13.29 5.25 5.92
N PHE A 103 -12.78 4.48 4.94
CA PHE A 103 -13.11 4.62 3.52
C PHE A 103 -13.59 3.29 2.91
N PRO A 104 -14.77 2.80 3.28
CA PRO A 104 -15.26 1.48 2.85
C PRO A 104 -15.58 1.37 1.35
N HIS A 105 -15.62 2.50 0.64
CA HIS A 105 -15.80 2.56 -0.81
C HIS A 105 -14.48 2.46 -1.58
N ILE A 106 -13.33 2.56 -0.89
CA ILE A 106 -12.00 2.46 -1.49
C ILE A 106 -11.43 1.07 -1.19
N THR A 107 -11.01 0.37 -2.22
CA THR A 107 -10.30 -0.90 -2.07
C THR A 107 -8.84 -0.61 -1.69
N VAL A 108 -8.47 -0.86 -0.44
CA VAL A 108 -7.10 -0.73 0.05
C VAL A 108 -6.45 -2.11 0.09
N THR A 109 -5.42 -2.31 -0.72
CA THR A 109 -4.58 -3.51 -0.71
C THR A 109 -3.12 -3.13 -0.46
N TYR A 110 -2.25 -4.13 -0.27
CA TYR A 110 -0.82 -3.90 -0.07
C TYR A 110 0.01 -5.02 -0.67
N LEU A 111 1.28 -4.74 -0.89
CA LEU A 111 2.25 -5.69 -1.39
C LEU A 111 3.35 -5.88 -0.34
N VAL A 112 3.58 -7.12 0.04
CA VAL A 112 4.60 -7.53 1.01
C VAL A 112 5.82 -8.00 0.25
N GLU A 113 7.00 -7.43 0.55
CA GLU A 113 8.26 -7.83 -0.07
C GLU A 113 9.08 -8.70 0.90
N ILE A 114 9.44 -9.90 0.45
CA ILE A 114 10.26 -10.86 1.19
C ILE A 114 11.52 -11.14 0.38
N LEU A 115 12.59 -10.39 0.63
CA LEU A 115 13.89 -10.59 -0.05
C LEU A 115 13.79 -10.64 -1.59
N GLY A 116 12.93 -9.79 -2.17
CA GLY A 116 12.70 -9.72 -3.61
C GLY A 116 11.58 -10.61 -4.12
N PHE A 117 10.93 -11.37 -3.25
CA PHE A 117 9.67 -12.07 -3.54
C PHE A 117 8.50 -11.20 -3.08
N SER A 118 7.50 -11.01 -3.96
CA SER A 118 6.32 -10.19 -3.67
C SER A 118 5.11 -11.06 -3.39
N ALA A 119 4.38 -10.76 -2.31
CA ALA A 119 3.15 -11.44 -1.93
C ALA A 119 2.02 -10.44 -1.64
N THR A 120 0.79 -10.88 -1.82
CA THR A 120 -0.42 -10.12 -1.46
C THR A 120 -1.10 -10.75 -0.23
N PRO A 121 -2.00 -10.04 0.45
CA PRO A 121 -2.74 -10.58 1.61
C PRO A 121 -3.44 -11.91 1.34
N GLU A 122 -3.89 -12.12 0.09
CA GLU A 122 -4.63 -13.30 -0.35
C GLU A 122 -3.71 -14.47 -0.79
N SER A 123 -2.39 -14.31 -0.65
CA SER A 123 -1.42 -15.35 -1.01
C SER A 123 -1.50 -16.51 -0.02
N MET A 124 -2.07 -17.63 -0.43
CA MET A 124 -2.22 -18.83 0.40
C MET A 124 -0.92 -19.64 0.47
N GLU A 125 -0.16 -19.67 -0.60
CA GLU A 125 1.11 -20.42 -0.70
C GLU A 125 2.24 -19.47 -1.13
N LEU A 126 3.39 -19.57 -0.45
CA LEU A 126 4.61 -18.85 -0.81
C LEU A 126 5.71 -19.88 -1.13
N ASP A 127 6.33 -19.74 -2.29
CA ASP A 127 7.53 -20.50 -2.64
C ASP A 127 8.75 -19.56 -2.61
N LEU A 128 9.46 -19.61 -1.50
CA LEU A 128 10.69 -18.86 -1.23
C LEU A 128 11.95 -19.69 -1.48
N SER A 129 11.82 -20.85 -2.16
CA SER A 129 12.95 -21.72 -2.44
C SER A 129 14.05 -21.00 -3.20
N ASP A 130 15.30 -21.37 -2.90
CA ASP A 130 16.50 -20.80 -3.51
C ASP A 130 16.74 -19.29 -3.24
N ILE A 131 15.94 -18.65 -2.37
CA ILE A 131 16.19 -17.28 -1.88
C ILE A 131 17.17 -17.39 -0.71
N PRO A 132 18.41 -16.88 -0.83
CA PRO A 132 19.38 -16.95 0.26
C PRO A 132 18.93 -16.09 1.45
N MET A 133 18.87 -16.68 2.62
CA MET A 133 18.51 -16.02 3.87
C MET A 133 19.58 -16.26 4.94
N THR A 134 19.81 -15.29 5.79
CA THR A 134 20.70 -15.40 6.95
C THR A 134 19.95 -15.84 8.21
N ASP A 135 18.64 -15.54 8.26
CA ASP A 135 17.72 -15.88 9.35
C ASP A 135 16.27 -15.83 8.84
N VAL A 136 15.31 -16.22 9.68
CA VAL A 136 13.88 -16.25 9.34
C VAL A 136 13.14 -14.94 9.60
N SER A 137 13.81 -13.89 10.08
CA SER A 137 13.16 -12.64 10.54
C SER A 137 12.40 -11.91 9.45
N ALA A 138 12.85 -12.00 8.19
CA ALA A 138 12.14 -11.41 7.05
C ALA A 138 10.79 -12.11 6.81
N VAL A 139 10.75 -13.44 6.95
CA VAL A 139 9.53 -14.24 6.82
C VAL A 139 8.58 -13.96 7.99
N GLU A 140 9.06 -13.94 9.23
CA GLU A 140 8.25 -13.64 10.42
C GLU A 140 7.58 -12.27 10.34
N ARG A 141 8.30 -11.25 9.88
CA ARG A 141 7.73 -9.91 9.66
C ARG A 141 6.65 -9.92 8.58
N ALA A 142 6.91 -10.60 7.47
CA ALA A 142 5.97 -10.69 6.37
C ALA A 142 4.67 -11.38 6.77
N LEU A 143 4.74 -12.44 7.59
CA LEU A 143 3.56 -13.17 8.08
C LEU A 143 2.58 -12.30 8.86
N THR A 144 3.03 -11.18 9.46
CA THR A 144 2.14 -10.21 10.09
C THR A 144 1.14 -9.59 9.10
N TYR A 145 1.51 -9.57 7.81
CA TYR A 145 0.73 -8.98 6.73
C TYR A 145 0.09 -10.03 5.79
N LEU A 146 0.28 -11.31 6.04
CA LEU A 146 -0.16 -12.40 5.16
C LEU A 146 -1.10 -13.36 5.92
N PRO A 147 -2.31 -12.90 6.28
CA PRO A 147 -3.24 -13.67 7.14
C PRO A 147 -3.77 -14.95 6.49
N ASP A 148 -3.80 -15.01 5.15
CA ASP A 148 -4.36 -16.14 4.41
C ASP A 148 -3.31 -17.20 4.04
N THR A 149 -2.03 -16.96 4.40
CA THR A 149 -0.96 -17.90 4.08
C THR A 149 -1.02 -19.14 4.96
N ASP A 150 -1.19 -20.30 4.35
CA ASP A 150 -1.25 -21.61 5.02
C ASP A 150 -0.08 -22.53 4.67
N LYS A 151 0.71 -22.17 3.65
CA LYS A 151 1.87 -22.96 3.20
C LYS A 151 3.04 -22.11 2.76
N ILE A 152 4.25 -22.45 3.25
CA ILE A 152 5.50 -21.78 2.84
C ILE A 152 6.53 -22.85 2.50
N VAL A 153 7.10 -22.75 1.29
CA VAL A 153 8.19 -23.61 0.82
C VAL A 153 9.50 -22.83 0.90
N MET A 154 10.48 -23.35 1.64
CA MET A 154 11.77 -22.70 1.91
C MET A 154 12.93 -23.68 1.67
N CYS A 155 12.94 -24.34 0.50
CA CYS A 155 14.01 -25.24 0.14
C CYS A 155 15.27 -24.48 -0.29
N ASN A 156 16.44 -24.91 0.14
CA ASN A 156 17.74 -24.32 -0.23
C ASN A 156 17.92 -22.83 0.15
N CYS A 157 17.26 -22.36 1.21
CA CYS A 157 17.34 -20.96 1.65
C CYS A 157 18.58 -20.67 2.52
N GLY A 158 19.33 -21.68 2.94
CA GLY A 158 20.49 -21.50 3.83
C GLY A 158 20.16 -21.45 5.32
N ILE A 159 18.89 -21.65 5.69
CA ILE A 159 18.41 -21.67 7.09
C ILE A 159 18.68 -23.03 7.71
N SER A 160 19.08 -23.04 8.99
CA SER A 160 19.33 -24.29 9.74
C SER A 160 18.01 -25.03 10.04
N ASN A 161 18.13 -26.35 10.26
CA ASN A 161 16.97 -27.15 10.65
C ASN A 161 16.37 -26.71 11.98
N GLU A 162 17.20 -26.26 12.90
CA GLU A 162 16.78 -25.74 14.22
C GLU A 162 15.95 -24.50 14.09
N GLU A 163 16.33 -23.56 13.22
CA GLU A 163 15.56 -22.34 12.97
C GLU A 163 14.24 -22.64 12.24
N MET A 164 14.26 -23.55 11.25
CA MET A 164 13.04 -23.98 10.55
C MET A 164 12.06 -24.69 11.48
N ASP A 165 12.55 -25.56 12.38
CA ASP A 165 11.73 -26.21 13.39
C ASP A 165 11.14 -25.21 14.38
N ALA A 166 11.91 -24.21 14.80
CA ALA A 166 11.44 -23.13 15.68
C ALA A 166 10.36 -22.29 15.00
N LEU A 167 10.57 -21.89 13.73
CA LEU A 167 9.60 -21.13 12.95
C LEU A 167 8.29 -21.92 12.77
N SER A 168 8.37 -23.21 12.42
CA SER A 168 7.22 -24.09 12.26
C SER A 168 6.42 -24.25 13.56
N LYS A 169 7.10 -24.33 14.71
CA LYS A 169 6.45 -24.39 16.02
C LYS A 169 5.81 -23.06 16.45
N ALA A 170 6.38 -21.94 16.04
CA ALA A 170 5.83 -20.61 16.31
C ALA A 170 4.55 -20.34 15.50
N HIS A 171 4.41 -20.98 14.33
CA HIS A 171 3.28 -20.79 13.41
C HIS A 171 2.62 -22.15 13.08
N PRO A 172 1.93 -22.80 14.02
CA PRO A 172 1.40 -24.15 13.85
C PRO A 172 0.30 -24.29 12.79
N ASP A 173 -0.32 -23.18 12.42
CA ASP A 173 -1.37 -23.11 11.39
C ASP A 173 -0.80 -23.01 9.96
N ILE A 174 0.53 -22.82 9.83
CA ILE A 174 1.22 -22.71 8.55
C ILE A 174 2.04 -23.99 8.31
N ARG A 175 1.87 -24.60 7.15
CA ARG A 175 2.68 -25.73 6.71
C ARG A 175 4.00 -25.25 6.11
N PHE A 176 5.10 -25.39 6.85
CA PHE A 176 6.45 -25.15 6.34
C PHE A 176 7.02 -26.39 5.68
N ILE A 177 7.63 -26.21 4.50
CA ILE A 177 8.32 -27.25 3.74
C ILE A 177 9.75 -26.77 3.50
N TRP A 178 10.73 -27.56 3.95
CA TRP A 178 12.15 -27.24 3.74
C TRP A 178 12.96 -28.48 3.42
N THR A 179 14.23 -28.31 3.14
CA THR A 179 15.17 -29.40 2.81
C THR A 179 16.02 -29.69 4.02
N VAL A 180 16.08 -30.97 4.40
CA VAL A 180 16.90 -31.50 5.48
C VAL A 180 18.01 -32.36 4.89
N ASP A 181 19.26 -32.10 5.26
CA ASP A 181 20.40 -32.94 4.88
C ASP A 181 20.57 -34.13 5.85
N VAL A 182 20.50 -35.34 5.32
CA VAL A 182 20.68 -36.58 6.07
C VAL A 182 21.86 -37.37 5.46
N GLY A 183 23.04 -37.15 5.99
CA GLY A 183 24.28 -37.70 5.39
C GLY A 183 24.48 -37.15 3.96
N PRO A 184 24.59 -38.03 2.95
CA PRO A 184 24.73 -37.57 1.55
C PRO A 184 23.39 -37.24 0.88
N PHE A 185 22.28 -37.42 1.58
CA PHE A 185 20.94 -37.26 1.01
C PHE A 185 20.34 -35.94 1.45
N ARG A 186 19.66 -35.28 0.51
CA ARG A 186 18.83 -34.07 0.74
C ARG A 186 17.36 -34.44 0.57
N LEU A 187 16.61 -34.30 1.65
CA LEU A 187 15.20 -34.70 1.72
C LEU A 187 14.31 -33.50 1.97
N ARG A 188 13.15 -33.44 1.31
CA ARG A 188 12.09 -32.49 1.65
C ARG A 188 11.24 -33.01 2.80
N THR A 189 10.66 -32.09 3.58
CA THR A 189 9.84 -32.44 4.76
C THR A 189 8.36 -32.71 4.45
N ASP A 190 7.94 -32.67 3.18
CA ASP A 190 6.57 -32.96 2.72
C ASP A 190 6.30 -34.44 2.37
#